data_b52e19c31f61bdb70d5bfc007b14a8f9
#
_entry.id   b52e19c31f61bdb70d5bfc007b14a8f9
#
_cell.length_a   1.000
_cell.length_b   1.000
_cell.length_c   1.000
_cell.angle_alpha   90.00
_cell.angle_beta   90.00
_cell.angle_gamma   90.00
#
_symmetry.space_group_name_H-M   'P 1'
#
loop_
_entity.id
_entity.type
_entity.pdbx_description
1 polymer ?
#
loop_
_entity_poly.entity_id
_entity_poly.type
_entity_poly.pdbx_seq_one_letter_code
_entity_poly.pdbx_strand_id
1 'polypeptide(L)'
;WDYGDRRYHCWEDKGHGKVDLAGALKHSCDIYFYQVALRIGIDAIKEMAIRLGFTEKYMDDILSREMAGVIPDRYWKEKNVGYKWVHGDTIISGIGQGFILSNCLQLAVMTARATSNKVVVPRLISDGTRPRFASMGLRQKNIQAVMRGLEQVTKKGGTAAGSAINV
;
A
#
# COMPACT_ATOMS: atom_id res chain seq x y z
N TRP A 1 8.17 9.57 -17.74
CA TRP A 1 7.09 8.90 -18.47
C TRP A 1 5.97 9.90 -18.74
N ASP A 2 5.61 10.06 -20.01
CA ASP A 2 4.57 11.00 -20.44
C ASP A 2 3.21 10.28 -20.48
N TYR A 3 2.18 10.93 -19.89
CA TYR A 3 0.81 10.44 -19.92
C TYR A 3 -0.15 11.63 -20.03
N GLY A 4 -0.94 11.68 -21.11
CA GLY A 4 -1.74 12.84 -21.46
C GLY A 4 -0.82 14.04 -21.75
N ASP A 5 -1.14 15.15 -21.14
CA ASP A 5 -0.41 16.43 -21.25
C ASP A 5 0.65 16.62 -20.15
N ARG A 6 0.89 15.59 -19.34
CA ARG A 6 1.76 15.67 -18.16
C ARG A 6 2.89 14.65 -18.18
N ARG A 7 4.07 15.10 -17.73
CA ARG A 7 5.22 14.22 -17.47
C ARG A 7 5.26 13.82 -15.99
N TYR A 8 5.35 12.52 -15.76
CA TYR A 8 5.53 11.90 -14.43
C TYR A 8 6.96 11.43 -14.28
N HIS A 9 7.58 11.76 -13.15
CA HIS A 9 8.96 11.43 -12.83
C HIS A 9 9.02 10.32 -11.79
N CYS A 10 10.12 9.57 -11.81
CA CYS A 10 10.54 8.74 -10.70
C CYS A 10 11.41 9.57 -9.77
N TRP A 11 11.58 9.14 -8.54
CA TRP A 11 12.53 9.74 -7.62
C TRP A 11 13.99 9.60 -8.12
N GLU A 12 14.30 8.55 -8.89
CA GLU A 12 15.60 8.36 -9.56
C GLU A 12 15.57 9.07 -10.93
N ASP A 13 16.36 10.13 -11.06
CA ASP A 13 16.38 10.99 -12.24
C ASP A 13 16.72 10.23 -13.54
N LYS A 14 17.64 9.25 -13.45
CA LYS A 14 18.05 8.42 -14.59
C LYS A 14 17.08 7.28 -14.85
N GLY A 15 16.08 7.09 -13.99
CA GLY A 15 15.16 5.98 -14.01
C GLY A 15 15.80 4.64 -13.65
N HIS A 16 15.00 3.60 -13.58
CA HIS A 16 15.44 2.24 -13.17
C HIS A 16 15.59 1.27 -14.36
N GLY A 17 15.45 1.77 -15.59
CA GLY A 17 15.47 0.92 -16.79
C GLY A 17 14.31 -0.08 -16.81
N LYS A 18 14.55 -1.28 -17.33
CA LYS A 18 13.55 -2.36 -17.32
C LYS A 18 13.57 -3.07 -15.97
N VAL A 19 12.47 -3.00 -15.26
CA VAL A 19 12.28 -3.68 -13.96
C VAL A 19 11.04 -4.56 -13.99
N ASP A 20 11.11 -5.70 -13.32
CA ASP A 20 9.98 -6.53 -12.97
C ASP A 20 9.36 -6.06 -11.63
N LEU A 21 8.35 -6.78 -11.13
CA LEU A 21 7.70 -6.44 -9.86
C LEU A 21 8.69 -6.42 -8.68
N ALA A 22 9.59 -7.40 -8.62
CA ALA A 22 10.55 -7.49 -7.52
C ALA A 22 11.56 -6.34 -7.57
N GLY A 23 12.07 -6.02 -8.74
CA GLY A 23 12.95 -4.87 -8.98
C GLY A 23 12.25 -3.54 -8.72
N ALA A 24 10.99 -3.40 -9.12
CA ALA A 24 10.20 -2.19 -8.89
C ALA A 24 9.97 -1.95 -7.39
N LEU A 25 9.69 -2.99 -6.61
CA LEU A 25 9.59 -2.90 -5.15
C LEU A 25 10.94 -2.56 -4.53
N LYS A 26 12.00 -3.29 -4.91
CA LYS A 26 13.36 -3.08 -4.39
C LYS A 26 13.83 -1.64 -4.52
N HIS A 27 13.57 -1.04 -5.68
CA HIS A 27 14.03 0.30 -6.02
C HIS A 27 12.97 1.39 -5.82
N SER A 28 11.80 1.04 -5.30
CA SER A 28 10.67 1.97 -5.14
C SER A 28 10.38 2.74 -6.44
N CYS A 29 10.20 2.02 -7.54
CA CYS A 29 10.06 2.61 -8.87
C CYS A 29 8.67 3.22 -9.07
N ASP A 30 8.55 4.54 -8.96
CA ASP A 30 7.28 5.23 -9.12
C ASP A 30 6.62 4.95 -10.48
N ILE A 31 7.40 5.03 -11.56
CA ILE A 31 6.87 4.85 -12.94
C ILE A 31 6.24 3.47 -13.13
N TYR A 32 6.82 2.42 -12.54
CA TYR A 32 6.23 1.09 -12.59
C TYR A 32 4.84 1.09 -11.94
N PHE A 33 4.73 1.64 -10.73
CA PHE A 33 3.47 1.64 -9.99
C PHE A 33 2.45 2.62 -10.56
N TYR A 34 2.85 3.72 -11.16
CA TYR A 34 1.96 4.59 -11.93
C TYR A 34 1.25 3.83 -13.05
N GLN A 35 2.02 3.04 -13.82
CA GLN A 35 1.45 2.26 -14.93
C GLN A 35 0.57 1.10 -14.42
N VAL A 36 0.97 0.43 -13.34
CA VAL A 36 0.15 -0.61 -12.70
C VAL A 36 -1.16 -0.01 -12.20
N ALA A 37 -1.12 1.12 -11.51
CA ALA A 37 -2.30 1.79 -10.98
C ALA A 37 -3.32 2.14 -12.09
N LEU A 38 -2.86 2.67 -13.22
CA LEU A 38 -3.74 2.94 -14.36
C LEU A 38 -4.39 1.68 -14.95
N ARG A 39 -3.65 0.56 -14.98
CA ARG A 39 -4.17 -0.70 -15.51
C ARG A 39 -5.24 -1.33 -14.63
N ILE A 40 -5.09 -1.26 -13.31
CA ILE A 40 -6.02 -1.86 -12.36
C ILE A 40 -7.16 -0.90 -11.95
N GLY A 41 -6.92 0.39 -12.00
CA GLY A 41 -7.87 1.43 -11.62
C GLY A 41 -8.03 1.64 -10.11
N ILE A 42 -8.61 2.79 -9.76
CA ILE A 42 -8.74 3.20 -8.35
C ILE A 42 -9.67 2.29 -7.54
N ASP A 43 -10.68 1.73 -8.19
CA ASP A 43 -11.67 0.91 -7.49
C ASP A 43 -11.04 -0.39 -6.97
N ALA A 44 -10.20 -1.06 -7.79
CA ALA A 44 -9.46 -2.25 -7.37
C ALA A 44 -8.38 -1.93 -6.32
N ILE A 45 -7.72 -0.77 -6.43
CA ILE A 45 -6.78 -0.29 -5.41
C ILE A 45 -7.52 -0.12 -4.07
N LYS A 46 -8.66 0.57 -4.08
CA LYS A 46 -9.48 0.80 -2.88
C LYS A 46 -9.97 -0.50 -2.27
N GLU A 47 -10.52 -1.40 -3.07
CA GLU A 47 -10.99 -2.71 -2.59
C GLU A 47 -9.87 -3.47 -1.86
N MET A 48 -8.70 -3.55 -2.46
CA MET A 48 -7.57 -4.25 -1.85
C MET A 48 -7.06 -3.52 -0.60
N ALA A 49 -7.00 -2.20 -0.61
CA ALA A 49 -6.58 -1.41 0.55
C ALA A 49 -7.51 -1.63 1.76
N ILE A 50 -8.83 -1.66 1.54
CA ILE A 50 -9.82 -1.98 2.59
C ILE A 50 -9.59 -3.40 3.12
N ARG A 51 -9.41 -4.39 2.26
CA ARG A 51 -9.10 -5.76 2.69
C ARG A 51 -7.80 -5.86 3.49
N LEU A 52 -6.83 -5.02 3.17
CA LEU A 52 -5.56 -4.92 3.91
C LEU A 52 -5.67 -4.13 5.23
N GLY A 53 -6.85 -3.56 5.53
CA GLY A 53 -7.12 -2.93 6.83
C GLY A 53 -6.94 -1.41 6.87
N PHE A 54 -6.84 -0.79 5.70
CA PHE A 54 -6.78 0.65 5.65
C PHE A 54 -8.04 1.34 6.06
N THR A 55 -8.72 1.88 6.45
CA THR A 55 -10.01 2.49 6.84
C THR A 55 -10.61 1.89 8.11
N GLU A 56 -10.00 0.85 8.68
CA GLU A 56 -10.44 0.30 9.95
C GLU A 56 -9.85 1.09 11.12
N LYS A 57 -10.62 1.19 12.20
CA LYS A 57 -10.15 1.63 13.52
C LYS A 57 -9.97 0.39 14.38
N TYR A 58 -8.81 0.26 15.00
CA TYR A 58 -8.44 -0.94 15.73
C TYR A 58 -8.45 -0.76 17.25
N MET A 59 -8.33 0.47 17.71
CA MET A 59 -8.19 0.82 19.12
C MET A 59 -9.18 1.92 19.53
N ASP A 60 -10.29 2.08 18.81
CA ASP A 60 -11.26 3.16 19.05
C ASP A 60 -11.83 3.14 20.48
N ASP A 61 -12.00 1.92 21.03
CA ASP A 61 -12.43 1.71 22.43
C ASP A 61 -11.42 2.20 23.47
N ILE A 62 -10.14 2.33 23.09
CA ILE A 62 -9.03 2.68 23.99
C ILE A 62 -8.46 4.05 23.62
N LEU A 63 -8.37 4.34 22.32
CA LEU A 63 -7.83 5.57 21.76
C LEU A 63 -8.95 6.40 21.13
N SER A 64 -9.61 7.21 21.93
CA SER A 64 -10.78 8.02 21.54
C SER A 64 -10.56 8.95 20.33
N ARG A 65 -9.36 9.03 19.78
CA ARG A 65 -8.99 9.86 18.64
C ARG A 65 -8.31 9.06 17.52
N GLU A 66 -8.54 7.75 17.44
CA GLU A 66 -7.99 6.98 16.32
C GLU A 66 -8.63 7.43 15.00
N MET A 67 -7.79 7.81 14.04
CA MET A 67 -8.24 8.21 12.71
C MET A 67 -8.39 7.00 11.80
N ALA A 68 -9.53 6.88 11.14
CA ALA A 68 -9.81 5.77 10.23
C ALA A 68 -8.97 5.78 8.93
N GLY A 69 -8.23 6.84 8.66
CA GLY A 69 -7.58 7.00 7.38
C GLY A 69 -8.56 7.26 6.22
N VAL A 70 -8.03 7.45 5.03
CA VAL A 70 -8.82 7.71 3.81
C VAL A 70 -8.21 6.93 2.65
N ILE A 71 -9.01 6.09 2.00
CA ILE A 71 -8.72 5.53 0.68
C ILE A 71 -9.75 6.11 -0.28
N PRO A 72 -9.36 7.10 -1.09
CA PRO A 72 -10.28 7.84 -1.94
C PRO A 72 -10.77 7.01 -3.12
N ASP A 73 -11.92 7.39 -3.64
CA ASP A 73 -12.45 6.97 -4.94
C ASP A 73 -13.13 8.15 -5.64
N ARG A 74 -13.79 7.87 -6.77
CA ARG A 74 -14.51 8.89 -7.55
C ARG A 74 -15.56 9.60 -6.73
N TYR A 75 -16.39 8.84 -6.00
CA TYR A 75 -17.46 9.38 -5.16
C TYR A 75 -16.90 10.20 -4.01
N TRP A 76 -15.88 9.68 -3.33
CA TRP A 76 -15.25 10.40 -2.22
C TRP A 76 -14.69 11.74 -2.66
N LYS A 77 -13.97 11.79 -3.81
CA LYS A 77 -13.39 13.04 -4.30
C LYS A 77 -14.46 14.05 -4.69
N GLU A 78 -15.49 13.64 -5.39
CA GLU A 78 -16.58 14.54 -5.78
C GLU A 78 -17.29 15.13 -4.55
N LYS A 79 -17.56 14.28 -3.54
CA LYS A 79 -18.23 14.70 -2.30
C LYS A 79 -17.37 15.61 -1.41
N ASN A 80 -16.08 15.33 -1.27
CA ASN A 80 -15.23 16.00 -0.28
C ASN A 80 -14.35 17.12 -0.88
N VAL A 81 -14.09 17.09 -2.18
CA VAL A 81 -13.22 18.04 -2.88
C VAL A 81 -13.99 18.87 -3.90
N GLY A 82 -15.14 18.40 -4.38
CA GLY A 82 -15.99 19.10 -5.35
C GLY A 82 -15.54 18.93 -6.82
N TYR A 83 -14.56 18.08 -7.09
CA TYR A 83 -14.04 17.86 -8.44
C TYR A 83 -14.15 16.38 -8.84
N LYS A 84 -14.32 16.13 -10.13
CA LYS A 84 -14.34 14.78 -10.71
C LYS A 84 -12.97 14.11 -10.58
N TRP A 85 -12.98 12.79 -10.48
CA TRP A 85 -11.77 11.97 -10.50
C TRP A 85 -11.12 12.00 -11.89
N VAL A 86 -9.81 12.17 -11.93
CA VAL A 86 -9.03 12.12 -13.17
C VAL A 86 -7.96 11.02 -13.09
N HIS A 87 -7.40 10.64 -14.22
CA HIS A 87 -6.35 9.61 -14.28
C HIS A 87 -5.13 9.95 -13.42
N GLY A 88 -4.80 11.25 -13.31
CA GLY A 88 -3.72 11.73 -12.44
C GLY A 88 -3.92 11.36 -10.97
N ASP A 89 -5.17 11.36 -10.48
CA ASP A 89 -5.47 10.92 -9.12
C ASP A 89 -5.17 9.42 -8.93
N THR A 90 -5.52 8.59 -9.93
CA THR A 90 -5.22 7.15 -9.90
C THR A 90 -3.72 6.90 -9.93
N ILE A 91 -2.98 7.62 -10.78
CA ILE A 91 -1.52 7.52 -10.89
C ILE A 91 -0.86 7.79 -9.55
N ILE A 92 -1.19 8.91 -8.91
CA ILE A 92 -0.60 9.33 -7.63
C ILE A 92 -1.02 8.40 -6.50
N SER A 93 -2.27 7.93 -6.50
CA SER A 93 -2.74 6.92 -5.53
C SER A 93 -1.96 5.61 -5.63
N GLY A 94 -1.44 5.26 -6.81
CA GLY A 94 -0.64 4.05 -7.03
C GLY A 94 0.66 3.98 -6.25
N ILE A 95 1.15 5.10 -5.75
CA ILE A 95 2.34 5.19 -4.88
C ILE A 95 2.00 5.66 -3.46
N GLY A 96 0.72 5.62 -3.08
CA GLY A 96 0.29 6.01 -1.73
C GLY A 96 0.25 7.51 -1.48
N GLN A 97 0.23 8.32 -2.54
CA GLN A 97 0.21 9.78 -2.46
C GLN A 97 -1.19 10.35 -2.74
N GLY A 98 -1.29 11.67 -2.75
CA GLY A 98 -2.54 12.39 -3.03
C GLY A 98 -3.47 12.43 -1.82
N PHE A 99 -4.69 11.91 -1.96
CA PHE A 99 -5.70 11.94 -0.92
C PHE A 99 -5.67 10.70 0.01
N ILE A 100 -4.71 9.79 -0.17
CA ILE A 100 -4.56 8.62 0.70
C ILE A 100 -4.03 9.07 2.06
N LEU A 101 -4.74 8.69 3.11
CA LEU A 101 -4.32 8.91 4.50
C LEU A 101 -4.39 7.59 5.27
N SER A 102 -3.36 7.32 6.05
CA SER A 102 -3.34 6.17 6.96
C SER A 102 -2.58 6.51 8.24
N ASN A 103 -2.85 5.77 9.31
CA ASN A 103 -2.08 5.83 10.53
C ASN A 103 -1.04 4.69 10.61
N CYS A 104 -0.09 4.78 11.52
CA CYS A 104 0.99 3.79 11.68
C CYS A 104 0.46 2.38 12.00
N LEU A 105 -0.65 2.28 12.76
CA LEU A 105 -1.24 1.00 13.12
C LEU A 105 -1.86 0.31 11.88
N GLN A 106 -2.51 1.06 11.01
CA GLN A 106 -3.04 0.55 9.74
C GLN A 106 -1.91 0.04 8.83
N LEU A 107 -0.77 0.73 8.77
CA LEU A 107 0.40 0.26 8.01
C LEU A 107 0.97 -1.05 8.59
N ALA A 108 1.04 -1.17 9.92
CA ALA A 108 1.46 -2.41 10.56
C ALA A 108 0.49 -3.56 10.28
N VAL A 109 -0.82 -3.31 10.36
CA VAL A 109 -1.85 -4.31 10.04
C VAL A 109 -1.80 -4.70 8.57
N MET A 110 -1.67 -3.74 7.65
CA MET A 110 -1.49 -4.00 6.23
C MET A 110 -0.32 -4.95 5.99
N THR A 111 0.83 -4.66 6.59
CA THR A 111 2.02 -5.50 6.45
C THR A 111 1.77 -6.91 6.99
N ALA A 112 1.19 -7.03 8.18
CA ALA A 112 0.86 -8.31 8.78
C ALA A 112 -0.15 -9.12 7.93
N ARG A 113 -1.18 -8.48 7.39
CA ARG A 113 -2.17 -9.12 6.50
C ARG A 113 -1.55 -9.56 5.18
N ALA A 114 -0.75 -8.69 4.55
CA ALA A 114 -0.11 -8.99 3.27
C ALA A 114 0.90 -10.15 3.37
N THR A 115 1.64 -10.24 4.47
CA THR A 115 2.68 -11.26 4.65
C THR A 115 2.13 -12.59 5.15
N SER A 116 1.13 -12.58 6.04
CA SER A 116 0.55 -13.80 6.63
C SER A 116 -0.60 -14.41 5.83
N ASN A 117 -1.18 -13.68 4.88
CA ASN A 117 -2.44 -14.03 4.20
C ASN A 117 -3.61 -14.25 5.17
N LYS A 118 -3.62 -13.54 6.30
CA LYS A 118 -4.66 -13.65 7.33
C LYS A 118 -5.25 -12.29 7.65
N VAL A 119 -6.53 -12.27 8.01
CA VAL A 119 -7.25 -11.07 8.45
C VAL A 119 -6.82 -10.76 9.89
N VAL A 120 -5.58 -10.31 10.05
CA VAL A 120 -5.00 -9.97 11.35
C VAL A 120 -5.73 -8.78 11.94
N VAL A 121 -6.04 -8.87 13.24
CA VAL A 121 -6.57 -7.78 14.05
C VAL A 121 -5.62 -7.57 15.23
N PRO A 122 -5.08 -6.38 15.45
CA PRO A 122 -4.17 -6.11 16.55
C PRO A 122 -4.94 -6.15 17.89
N ARG A 123 -4.22 -6.50 18.96
CA ARG A 123 -4.72 -6.46 20.34
C ARG A 123 -3.70 -5.76 21.22
N LEU A 124 -4.15 -4.84 22.04
CA LEU A 124 -3.30 -4.15 23.00
C LEU A 124 -3.11 -4.96 24.28
N ILE A 125 -4.15 -5.67 24.71
CA ILE A 125 -4.14 -6.46 25.93
C ILE A 125 -4.17 -7.93 25.56
N SER A 126 -3.25 -8.71 26.15
CA SER A 126 -3.25 -10.17 26.01
C SER A 126 -4.23 -10.78 27.00
N ASP A 127 -5.12 -11.60 26.50
CA ASP A 127 -6.02 -12.45 27.31
C ASP A 127 -5.44 -13.86 27.55
N GLY A 128 -4.17 -14.07 27.24
CA GLY A 128 -3.51 -15.37 27.32
C GLY A 128 -3.85 -16.34 26.17
N THR A 129 -4.78 -15.96 25.29
CA THR A 129 -5.15 -16.82 24.15
C THR A 129 -4.31 -16.49 22.91
N ARG A 130 -4.08 -17.49 22.06
CA ARG A 130 -3.51 -17.27 20.73
C ARG A 130 -4.64 -16.98 19.73
N PRO A 131 -4.65 -15.79 19.10
CA PRO A 131 -5.71 -15.45 18.17
C PRO A 131 -5.66 -16.36 16.94
N ARG A 132 -6.84 -16.75 16.46
CA ARG A 132 -7.00 -17.44 15.17
C ARG A 132 -7.62 -16.43 14.19
N PHE A 133 -6.96 -16.21 13.07
CA PHE A 133 -7.43 -15.29 12.03
C PHE A 133 -7.86 -16.06 10.79
N ALA A 134 -8.96 -15.62 10.17
CA ALA A 134 -9.43 -16.15 8.90
C ALA A 134 -8.41 -15.88 7.78
N SER A 135 -8.41 -16.71 6.74
CA SER A 135 -7.61 -16.47 5.55
C SER A 135 -8.14 -15.27 4.76
N MET A 136 -7.26 -14.46 4.20
CA MET A 136 -7.62 -13.43 3.21
C MET A 136 -7.96 -14.02 1.84
N GLY A 137 -7.65 -15.29 1.58
CA GLY A 137 -7.89 -15.94 0.29
C GLY A 137 -7.01 -15.42 -0.85
N LEU A 138 -5.88 -14.78 -0.55
CA LEU A 138 -4.96 -14.33 -1.58
C LEU A 138 -4.20 -15.52 -2.17
N ARG A 139 -3.94 -15.48 -3.48
CA ARG A 139 -3.18 -16.53 -4.17
C ARG A 139 -1.74 -16.56 -3.66
N GLN A 140 -1.29 -17.72 -3.20
CA GLN A 140 0.05 -17.88 -2.61
C GLN A 140 1.18 -17.41 -3.54
N LYS A 141 1.06 -17.68 -4.84
CA LYS A 141 2.03 -17.20 -5.84
C LYS A 141 2.18 -15.68 -5.89
N ASN A 142 1.07 -14.95 -5.67
CA ASN A 142 1.09 -13.49 -5.68
C ASN A 142 1.77 -12.94 -4.41
N ILE A 143 1.45 -13.55 -3.26
CA ILE A 143 2.11 -13.20 -1.98
C ILE A 143 3.61 -13.41 -2.09
N GLN A 144 4.04 -14.58 -2.58
CA GLN A 144 5.46 -14.89 -2.77
C GLN A 144 6.16 -13.91 -3.72
N ALA A 145 5.48 -13.47 -4.79
CA ALA A 145 6.03 -12.49 -5.72
C ALA A 145 6.25 -11.12 -5.05
N VAL A 146 5.29 -10.67 -4.25
CA VAL A 146 5.40 -9.42 -3.47
C VAL A 146 6.47 -9.56 -2.40
N MET A 147 6.47 -10.65 -1.62
CA MET A 147 7.44 -10.89 -0.56
C MET A 147 8.87 -10.88 -1.06
N ARG A 148 9.15 -11.53 -2.21
CA ARG A 148 10.49 -11.47 -2.84
C ARG A 148 10.95 -10.04 -3.11
N GLY A 149 10.04 -9.17 -3.54
CA GLY A 149 10.36 -7.75 -3.76
C GLY A 149 10.62 -7.02 -2.45
N LEU A 150 9.72 -7.17 -1.46
CA LEU A 150 9.84 -6.53 -0.15
C LEU A 150 11.13 -6.93 0.59
N GLU A 151 11.52 -8.19 0.55
CA GLU A 151 12.77 -8.67 1.15
C GLU A 151 14.02 -8.03 0.53
N GLN A 152 13.94 -7.59 -0.73
CA GLN A 152 15.07 -6.94 -1.40
C GLN A 152 15.22 -5.46 -1.03
N VAL A 153 14.16 -4.82 -0.51
CA VAL A 153 14.17 -3.39 -0.17
C VAL A 153 15.24 -3.05 0.87
N THR A 154 15.46 -3.94 1.85
CA THR A 154 16.46 -3.79 2.91
C THR A 154 17.82 -4.42 2.59
N LYS A 155 17.96 -5.10 1.45
CA LYS A 155 19.24 -5.67 0.99
C LYS A 155 20.08 -4.64 0.24
N LYS A 156 21.36 -4.95 0.01
CA LYS A 156 22.27 -4.08 -0.74
C LYS A 156 21.65 -3.61 -2.07
N GLY A 157 21.64 -2.30 -2.26
CA GLY A 157 21.05 -1.64 -3.42
C GLY A 157 19.52 -1.51 -3.37
N GLY A 158 18.86 -1.86 -2.27
CA GLY A 158 17.47 -1.54 -2.01
C GLY A 158 17.33 -0.18 -1.35
N THR A 159 16.15 0.46 -1.51
CA THR A 159 15.92 1.83 -1.02
C THR A 159 15.95 1.97 0.50
N ALA A 160 15.74 0.90 1.26
CA ALA A 160 15.81 0.87 2.72
C ALA A 160 17.01 0.02 3.22
N ALA A 161 18.08 -0.11 2.46
CA ALA A 161 19.26 -0.90 2.86
C ALA A 161 19.88 -0.42 4.19
N GLY A 162 19.82 0.89 4.48
CA GLY A 162 20.28 1.46 5.74
C GLY A 162 19.40 1.14 6.97
N SER A 163 18.20 0.60 6.74
CA SER A 163 17.25 0.21 7.81
C SER A 163 17.24 -1.30 8.05
N ALA A 164 18.19 -2.05 7.47
CA ALA A 164 18.30 -3.49 7.69
C ALA A 164 18.58 -3.79 9.16
N ILE A 165 17.75 -4.62 9.76
CA ILE A 165 17.97 -5.14 11.13
C ILE A 165 18.68 -6.47 10.99
N ASN A 166 19.86 -6.60 11.59
CA ASN A 166 20.53 -7.89 11.74
C ASN A 166 19.81 -8.65 12.84
N VAL A 167 19.02 -9.64 12.45
CA VAL A 167 18.32 -10.58 13.36
C VAL A 167 19.09 -11.88 13.39
#